data_d0c34a770cd3283be1dc4fd904ff4248
#
_entry.id   d0c34a770cd3283be1dc4fd904ff4248
#
_cell.length_a   1.000
_cell.length_b   1.000
_cell.length_c   1.000
_cell.angle_alpha   90.00
_cell.angle_beta   90.00
_cell.angle_gamma   90.00
#
_symmetry.space_group_name_H-M   'P 1'
#
loop_
_entity.id
_entity.type
_entity.pdbx_description
1 polymer ?
#
loop_
_entity_poly.entity_id
_entity_poly.type
_entity_poly.pdbx_seq_one_letter_code
_entity_poly.pdbx_strand_id
1 'polypeptide(L)'
;LNHETTIEGQTIFLAERVTELMQPDIITDRTIIDVMAFTKCARKTSYIDGDAFEEYAKRFIREYDYMFYISPEGMEMEDNGVRETDLDYRKEIDEEIQRLVLKHRPIYYTIKGSTEERIKQILNTIKFD
;
A
#
# COMPACT_ATOMS: atom_id res chain seq x y z
N LEU A 1 4.21 6.98 9.23
CA LEU A 1 4.04 5.57 9.58
C LEU A 1 5.38 4.92 9.83
N ASN A 2 5.54 4.27 10.95
CA ASN A 2 6.73 3.54 11.32
C ASN A 2 6.33 2.29 12.11
N HIS A 3 7.32 1.48 12.48
CA HIS A 3 7.05 0.24 13.20
C HIS A 3 6.63 0.43 14.68
N GLU A 4 6.51 1.68 15.12
CA GLU A 4 6.02 2.03 16.47
C GLU A 4 4.52 2.37 16.46
N THR A 5 3.85 2.29 15.33
CA THR A 5 2.42 2.58 15.22
C THR A 5 1.57 1.61 16.05
N THR A 6 0.41 2.05 16.50
CA THR A 6 -0.51 1.26 17.31
C THR A 6 -1.71 0.84 16.48
N ILE A 7 -2.44 -0.18 16.96
CA ILE A 7 -3.65 -0.64 16.29
C ILE A 7 -4.72 0.47 16.26
N GLU A 8 -4.80 1.28 17.30
CA GLU A 8 -5.72 2.42 17.36
C GLU A 8 -5.38 3.45 16.28
N GLY A 9 -4.09 3.78 16.13
CA GLY A 9 -3.62 4.68 15.09
C GLY A 9 -3.89 4.15 13.69
N GLN A 10 -3.66 2.85 13.48
CA GLN A 10 -3.92 2.21 12.20
C GLN A 10 -5.41 2.17 11.87
N THR A 11 -6.27 2.04 12.86
CA THR A 11 -7.71 2.11 12.68
C THR A 11 -8.15 3.48 12.16
N ILE A 12 -7.52 4.55 12.66
CA ILE A 12 -7.78 5.92 12.18
C ILE A 12 -7.34 6.04 10.70
N PHE A 13 -6.17 5.53 10.35
CA PHE A 13 -5.68 5.57 8.97
C PHE A 13 -6.59 4.75 8.04
N LEU A 14 -7.07 3.61 8.50
CA LEU A 14 -8.04 2.83 7.72
C LEU A 14 -9.31 3.63 7.46
N ALA A 15 -9.85 4.29 8.48
CA ALA A 15 -11.05 5.11 8.34
C ALA A 15 -10.86 6.24 7.33
N GLU A 16 -9.68 6.87 7.32
CA GLU A 16 -9.35 7.89 6.34
C GLU A 16 -9.34 7.34 4.91
N ARG A 17 -8.76 6.16 4.70
CA ARG A 17 -8.73 5.53 3.38
C ARG A 17 -10.12 5.12 2.92
N VAL A 18 -10.93 4.58 3.81
CA VAL A 18 -12.33 4.23 3.51
C VAL A 18 -13.12 5.47 3.11
N THR A 19 -12.92 6.58 3.83
CA THR A 19 -13.57 7.85 3.52
C THR A 19 -13.21 8.34 2.11
N GLU A 20 -11.94 8.20 1.71
CA GLU A 20 -11.49 8.53 0.36
C GLU A 20 -12.25 7.71 -0.69
N LEU A 21 -12.45 6.42 -0.44
CA LEU A 21 -13.14 5.52 -1.37
C LEU A 21 -14.62 5.86 -1.59
N MET A 22 -15.20 6.63 -0.70
CA MET A 22 -16.58 7.10 -0.84
C MET A 22 -16.72 8.27 -1.81
N GLN A 23 -15.61 8.85 -2.25
CA GLN A 23 -15.59 9.96 -3.19
C GLN A 23 -15.57 9.42 -4.63
N PRO A 24 -16.29 10.05 -5.58
CA PRO A 24 -16.22 9.64 -6.98
C PRO A 24 -14.91 10.09 -7.63
N ASP A 25 -14.44 9.31 -8.60
CA ASP A 25 -13.32 9.68 -9.48
C ASP A 25 -12.06 10.11 -8.75
N ILE A 26 -11.68 9.37 -7.72
CA ILE A 26 -10.51 9.67 -6.91
C ILE A 26 -9.29 8.86 -7.34
N ILE A 27 -8.13 9.49 -7.25
CA ILE A 27 -6.82 8.83 -7.38
C ILE A 27 -6.13 9.00 -6.05
N THR A 28 -5.69 7.89 -5.45
CA THR A 28 -4.99 7.93 -4.16
C THR A 28 -3.53 7.52 -4.33
N ASP A 29 -2.67 8.21 -3.59
CA ASP A 29 -1.26 7.85 -3.44
C ASP A 29 -1.14 7.02 -2.16
N ARG A 30 -1.38 5.82 -2.17
CA ARG A 30 -1.47 4.79 -1.14
C ARG A 30 -2.90 4.26 -1.04
N THR A 31 -2.99 3.05 -0.59
CA THR A 31 -4.27 2.34 -0.51
C THR A 31 -4.44 1.72 0.87
N ILE A 32 -5.56 1.06 1.06
CA ILE A 32 -5.82 0.27 2.26
C ILE A 32 -4.76 -0.84 2.42
N ILE A 33 -4.19 -1.32 1.32
CA ILE A 33 -3.11 -2.33 1.37
C ILE A 33 -1.89 -1.79 2.14
N ASP A 34 -1.52 -0.52 1.91
CA ASP A 34 -0.41 0.10 2.66
C ASP A 34 -0.69 0.11 4.16
N VAL A 35 -1.90 0.49 4.55
CA VAL A 35 -2.29 0.51 5.97
C VAL A 35 -2.21 -0.91 6.56
N MET A 36 -2.67 -1.91 5.83
CA MET A 36 -2.60 -3.31 6.26
C MET A 36 -1.16 -3.78 6.44
N ALA A 37 -0.27 -3.43 5.50
CA ALA A 37 1.13 -3.80 5.57
C ALA A 37 1.83 -3.17 6.78
N PHE A 38 1.62 -1.87 7.01
CA PHE A 38 2.18 -1.20 8.17
C PHE A 38 1.65 -1.78 9.48
N THR A 39 0.39 -2.19 9.50
CA THR A 39 -0.20 -2.82 10.69
C THR A 39 0.45 -4.18 10.97
N LYS A 40 0.66 -5.00 9.94
CA LYS A 40 1.30 -6.31 10.09
C LYS A 40 2.74 -6.20 10.55
N CYS A 41 3.47 -5.19 10.11
CA CYS A 41 4.88 -5.00 10.44
C CYS A 41 5.09 -4.20 11.72
N ALA A 42 4.01 -3.74 12.37
CA ALA A 42 4.11 -2.96 13.60
C ALA A 42 4.52 -3.82 14.78
N ARG A 43 5.53 -3.37 15.51
CA ARG A 43 6.07 -4.10 16.67
C ARG A 43 5.08 -4.22 17.84
N LYS A 44 4.21 -3.22 17.98
CA LYS A 44 3.24 -3.13 19.08
C LYS A 44 1.92 -3.82 18.79
N THR A 45 1.75 -4.35 17.58
CA THR A 45 0.53 -5.03 17.19
C THR A 45 0.68 -6.53 17.44
N SER A 46 -0.25 -7.10 18.19
CA SER A 46 -0.27 -8.54 18.41
C SER A 46 -0.66 -9.26 17.11
N TYR A 47 -0.32 -10.53 17.01
CA TYR A 47 -0.66 -11.36 15.87
C TYR A 47 -2.18 -11.43 15.67
N ILE A 48 -2.92 -11.53 16.76
CA ILE A 48 -4.39 -11.62 16.75
C ILE A 48 -4.98 -10.31 16.22
N ASP A 49 -4.50 -9.17 16.71
CA ASP A 49 -4.98 -7.85 16.26
C ASP A 49 -4.63 -7.59 14.81
N GLY A 50 -3.43 -7.99 14.37
CA GLY A 50 -3.02 -7.86 12.99
C GLY A 50 -3.90 -8.66 12.04
N ASP A 51 -4.22 -9.90 12.40
CA ASP A 51 -5.09 -10.75 11.60
C ASP A 51 -6.53 -10.23 11.56
N ALA A 52 -7.05 -9.77 12.70
CA ALA A 52 -8.39 -9.18 12.78
C ALA A 52 -8.48 -7.91 11.93
N PHE A 53 -7.45 -7.09 11.94
CA PHE A 53 -7.37 -5.89 11.12
C PHE A 53 -7.41 -6.24 9.63
N GLU A 54 -6.61 -7.21 9.20
CA GLU A 54 -6.59 -7.68 7.81
C GLU A 54 -7.97 -8.21 7.39
N GLU A 55 -8.59 -9.04 8.21
CA GLU A 55 -9.91 -9.61 7.92
C GLU A 55 -10.99 -8.55 7.75
N TYR A 56 -10.92 -7.48 8.53
CA TYR A 56 -11.86 -6.39 8.38
C TYR A 56 -11.53 -5.51 7.16
N ALA A 57 -10.28 -5.12 7.02
CA ALA A 57 -9.86 -4.17 5.99
C ALA A 57 -9.97 -4.73 4.55
N LYS A 58 -9.79 -6.04 4.38
CA LYS A 58 -9.78 -6.65 3.05
C LYS A 58 -11.08 -6.42 2.26
N ARG A 59 -12.20 -6.25 2.94
CA ARG A 59 -13.50 -6.03 2.29
C ARG A 59 -13.56 -4.76 1.47
N PHE A 60 -12.73 -3.76 1.80
CA PHE A 60 -12.72 -2.48 1.11
C PHE A 60 -11.80 -2.46 -0.11
N ILE A 61 -10.92 -3.45 -0.25
CA ILE A 61 -9.97 -3.50 -1.37
C ILE A 61 -10.70 -3.59 -2.71
N ARG A 62 -11.81 -4.29 -2.77
CA ARG A 62 -12.62 -4.44 -3.99
C ARG A 62 -13.25 -3.14 -4.47
N GLU A 63 -13.28 -2.10 -3.63
CA GLU A 63 -13.86 -0.80 -4.00
C GLU A 63 -12.93 0.01 -4.92
N TYR A 64 -11.66 -0.37 -5.05
CA TYR A 64 -10.75 0.24 -6.02
C TYR A 64 -11.05 -0.30 -7.42
N ASP A 65 -11.30 0.59 -8.38
CA ASP A 65 -11.49 0.19 -9.77
C ASP A 65 -10.21 -0.33 -10.39
N TYR A 66 -9.09 0.36 -10.11
CA TYR A 66 -7.76 -0.01 -10.57
C TYR A 66 -6.78 0.09 -9.41
N MET A 67 -5.86 -0.85 -9.36
CA MET A 67 -4.79 -0.84 -8.38
C MET A 67 -3.45 -0.99 -9.08
N PHE A 68 -2.53 -0.08 -8.77
CA PHE A 68 -1.20 -0.07 -9.37
C PHE A 68 -0.15 -0.28 -8.29
N TYR A 69 0.73 -1.24 -8.51
CA TYR A 69 1.91 -1.44 -7.69
C TYR A 69 3.09 -0.76 -8.37
N ILE A 70 3.72 0.17 -7.67
CA ILE A 70 4.89 0.88 -8.18
C ILE A 70 6.13 0.09 -7.78
N SER A 71 6.77 -0.53 -8.78
CA SER A 71 7.99 -1.28 -8.56
C SER A 71 9.15 -0.34 -8.24
N PRO A 72 10.02 -0.68 -7.28
CA PRO A 72 11.24 0.08 -7.05
C PRO A 72 12.29 -0.10 -8.15
N GLU A 73 12.08 -1.05 -9.09
CA GLU A 73 12.98 -1.24 -10.23
C GLU A 73 13.07 0.01 -11.09
N GLY A 74 14.29 0.43 -11.41
CA GLY A 74 14.56 1.60 -12.22
C GLY A 74 14.50 2.91 -11.45
N MET A 75 14.25 2.85 -10.15
CA MET A 75 14.33 4.02 -9.27
C MET A 75 15.70 4.01 -8.58
N GLU A 76 16.46 5.08 -8.77
CA GLU A 76 17.67 5.26 -7.98
C GLU A 76 17.26 5.55 -6.54
N MET A 77 17.72 4.69 -5.64
CA MET A 77 17.63 4.98 -4.22
C MET A 77 18.70 6.03 -3.94
N GLU A 78 18.28 7.27 -3.75
CA GLU A 78 19.20 8.30 -3.29
C GLU A 78 19.73 7.88 -1.92
N ASP A 79 21.04 7.83 -1.81
CA ASP A 79 21.73 7.58 -0.55
C ASP A 79 21.69 8.85 0.29
N ASN A 80 20.53 9.15 0.86
CA ASN A 80 20.26 10.32 1.68
C ASN A 80 20.60 10.08 3.16
N GLY A 81 21.61 9.25 3.44
CA GLY A 81 21.97 8.92 4.80
C GLY A 81 20.93 8.05 5.51
N VAL A 82 20.13 7.33 4.75
CA VAL A 82 19.15 6.39 5.29
C VAL A 82 19.89 5.26 5.99
N ARG A 83 19.54 5.01 7.24
CA ARG A 83 20.15 3.92 8.02
C ARG A 83 19.81 2.58 7.39
N GLU A 84 20.72 1.61 7.49
CA GLU A 84 20.50 0.24 7.02
C GLU A 84 19.22 -0.37 7.60
N THR A 85 18.91 -0.09 8.86
CA THR A 85 17.69 -0.53 9.53
C THR A 85 16.42 0.01 8.85
N ASP A 86 16.48 1.23 8.31
CA ASP A 86 15.35 1.82 7.60
C ASP A 86 15.16 1.17 6.22
N LEU A 87 16.25 0.78 5.56
CA LEU A 87 16.20 0.05 4.31
C LEU A 87 15.61 -1.35 4.52
N ASP A 88 15.99 -2.05 5.59
CA ASP A 88 15.45 -3.36 5.95
C ASP A 88 13.95 -3.26 6.23
N TYR A 89 13.53 -2.22 6.94
CA TYR A 89 12.13 -1.98 7.25
C TYR A 89 11.32 -1.69 5.97
N ARG A 90 11.85 -0.88 5.06
CA ARG A 90 11.21 -0.61 3.78
C ARG A 90 11.03 -1.89 2.96
N LYS A 91 12.05 -2.74 2.97
CA LYS A 91 11.99 -4.02 2.27
C LYS A 91 10.93 -4.93 2.88
N GLU A 92 10.86 -4.98 4.21
CA GLU A 92 9.84 -5.74 4.93
C GLU A 92 8.42 -5.27 4.57
N ILE A 93 8.20 -3.95 4.55
CA ILE A 93 6.92 -3.37 4.17
C ILE A 93 6.59 -3.72 2.70
N ASP A 94 7.55 -3.58 1.79
CA ASP A 94 7.31 -3.88 0.38
C ASP A 94 6.97 -5.35 0.15
N GLU A 95 7.65 -6.25 0.82
CA GLU A 95 7.36 -7.68 0.76
C GLU A 95 5.94 -7.97 1.27
N GLU A 96 5.54 -7.31 2.36
CA GLU A 96 4.20 -7.47 2.91
C GLU A 96 3.14 -6.89 1.97
N ILE A 97 3.39 -5.75 1.35
CA ILE A 97 2.50 -5.17 0.35
C ILE A 97 2.29 -6.16 -0.81
N GLN A 98 3.36 -6.73 -1.33
CA GLN A 98 3.27 -7.70 -2.42
C GLN A 98 2.46 -8.93 -2.01
N ARG A 99 2.69 -9.45 -0.80
CA ARG A 99 1.93 -10.59 -0.27
C ARG A 99 0.44 -10.28 -0.20
N LEU A 100 0.09 -9.10 0.33
CA LEU A 100 -1.30 -8.69 0.50
C LEU A 100 -1.99 -8.44 -0.84
N VAL A 101 -1.29 -7.84 -1.80
CA VAL A 101 -1.83 -7.61 -3.14
C VAL A 101 -2.13 -8.95 -3.82
N LEU A 102 -1.20 -9.89 -3.79
CA LEU A 102 -1.42 -11.22 -4.37
C LEU A 102 -2.57 -11.96 -3.71
N LYS A 103 -2.73 -11.80 -2.41
CA LYS A 103 -3.78 -12.49 -1.65
C LYS A 103 -5.17 -11.88 -1.87
N HIS A 104 -5.27 -10.56 -1.86
CA HIS A 104 -6.55 -9.86 -1.82
C HIS A 104 -6.93 -9.16 -3.13
N ARG A 105 -5.97 -8.86 -3.99
CA ARG A 105 -6.21 -8.19 -5.26
C ARG A 105 -5.32 -8.80 -6.34
N PRO A 106 -5.58 -10.07 -6.74
CA PRO A 106 -4.72 -10.76 -7.72
C PRO A 106 -4.70 -10.09 -9.09
N ILE A 107 -5.72 -9.29 -9.42
CA ILE A 107 -5.73 -8.49 -10.64
C ILE A 107 -5.29 -7.07 -10.29
N TYR A 108 -4.04 -6.76 -10.56
CA TYR A 108 -3.43 -5.46 -10.37
C TYR A 108 -2.39 -5.23 -11.46
N TYR A 109 -1.91 -4.02 -11.57
CA TYR A 109 -0.95 -3.63 -12.60
C TYR A 109 0.34 -3.18 -11.96
N THR A 110 1.46 -3.72 -12.43
CA THR A 110 2.78 -3.27 -11.99
C THR A 110 3.29 -2.20 -12.94
N ILE A 111 3.67 -1.05 -12.41
CA ILE A 111 4.26 0.04 -13.18
C ILE A 111 5.69 0.28 -12.70
N LYS A 112 6.56 0.65 -13.62
CA LYS A 112 7.98 0.85 -13.33
C LYS A 112 8.60 1.85 -14.30
N GLY A 113 9.80 2.30 -13.96
CA GLY A 113 10.56 3.22 -14.78
C GLY A 113 10.47 4.65 -14.29
N SER A 114 10.71 5.60 -15.19
CA SER A 114 10.65 7.02 -14.89
C SER A 114 9.22 7.47 -14.58
N THR A 115 9.08 8.66 -14.00
CA THR A 115 7.75 9.24 -13.74
C THR A 115 6.92 9.32 -15.01
N GLU A 116 7.52 9.75 -16.14
CA GLU A 116 6.81 9.83 -17.42
C GLU A 116 6.35 8.47 -17.92
N GLU A 117 7.22 7.46 -17.83
CA GLU A 117 6.87 6.10 -18.21
C GLU A 117 5.73 5.54 -17.36
N ARG A 118 5.77 5.79 -16.06
CA ARG A 118 4.72 5.34 -15.15
C ARG A 118 3.38 6.00 -15.45
N ILE A 119 3.38 7.30 -15.73
CA ILE A 119 2.17 8.02 -16.11
C ILE A 119 1.56 7.42 -17.38
N LYS A 120 2.38 7.15 -18.39
CA LYS A 120 1.93 6.52 -19.63
C LYS A 120 1.30 5.14 -19.38
N GLN A 121 1.93 4.33 -18.54
CA GLN A 121 1.41 3.01 -18.19
C GLN A 121 0.05 3.10 -17.52
N ILE A 122 -0.13 4.04 -16.60
CA ILE A 122 -1.40 4.27 -15.91
C ILE A 122 -2.47 4.71 -16.92
N LEU A 123 -2.17 5.72 -17.74
CA LEU A 123 -3.12 6.27 -18.70
C LEU A 123 -3.53 5.24 -19.77
N ASN A 124 -2.61 4.35 -20.16
CA ASN A 124 -2.92 3.29 -21.12
C ASN A 124 -3.77 2.17 -20.51
N THR A 125 -3.79 2.06 -19.20
CA THR A 125 -4.54 1.01 -18.48
C THR A 125 -5.96 1.45 -18.15
N ILE A 126 -6.11 2.69 -17.70
CA ILE A 126 -7.41 3.22 -17.26
C ILE A 126 -8.31 3.46 -18.48
N LYS A 127 -9.52 2.93 -18.41
CA LYS A 127 -10.55 3.20 -19.41
C LYS A 127 -11.49 4.26 -18.84
N PHE A 128 -11.53 5.39 -19.52
CA PHE A 128 -12.45 6.46 -19.16
C PHE A 128 -13.77 6.25 -19.93
N ASP A 129 -14.86 6.22 -19.19
CA ASP A 129 -16.20 6.14 -19.78
C ASP A 129 -16.69 7.52 -20.20
#